data_bae7bf2b43052ce169ffc37ad5c51336
#
_entry.id   bae7bf2b43052ce169ffc37ad5c51336
#
_cell.length_a   1.000
_cell.length_b   1.000
_cell.length_c   1.000
_cell.angle_alpha   90.00
_cell.angle_beta   90.00
_cell.angle_gamma   90.00
#
_symmetry.space_group_name_H-M   'P 1'
#
loop_
_entity.id
_entity.type
_entity.pdbx_description
1 polymer ?
#
loop_
_entity_poly.entity_id
_entity_poly.type
_entity_poly.pdbx_seq_one_letter_code
_entity_poly.pdbx_strand_id
1 'polypeptide(L)'
;MTVALTFAIVQNGMPMKFVDLISYYHIPYVSEKGIAIWKINSEIREEENIPGIDSHAILFVVGGSMEISVQGKIQSLTRGYFVDVLGDKQSVKLLSASPDIQAYFLLLTDEYLLELFKNRPPLPLSYAMDIMQNPVYMIENSFIVSIIKCLDDIEQTMANPLHHFQDSMLKCKISVLLLQMSEILLHKTQKEKRKSRESDRKRTLFAQFMKLLSEYVKEEHTVNFYASRLNVTPQYLRRVVKVYSGKNAYTWICEELVREIVNLLINTDKTMQAIADELHFSDQAVLTKFFRRIKGVSPLQYRNGIE
;
A
#
# COMPACT_ATOMS: atom_id res chain seq x y z
N MET A 1 -1.15 1.84 31.48
CA MET A 1 -0.26 2.97 31.15
C MET A 1 -0.88 3.66 29.94
N THR A 2 -1.40 4.85 30.13
CA THR A 2 -2.03 5.65 29.07
C THR A 2 -0.90 6.20 28.20
N VAL A 3 -0.74 5.68 26.98
CA VAL A 3 0.19 6.25 26.02
C VAL A 3 -0.50 7.51 25.47
N ALA A 4 -0.10 8.66 26.00
CA ALA A 4 -0.49 9.94 25.42
C ALA A 4 0.24 10.07 24.08
N LEU A 5 -0.50 10.01 22.99
CA LEU A 5 -0.01 10.28 21.65
C LEU A 5 0.26 11.80 21.56
N THR A 6 1.51 12.20 21.76
CA THR A 6 1.96 13.57 21.54
C THR A 6 2.66 13.62 20.19
N PHE A 7 2.12 14.38 19.26
CA PHE A 7 2.59 14.44 17.88
C PHE A 7 3.43 15.69 17.64
N ALA A 8 4.58 15.54 17.03
CA ALA A 8 5.46 16.63 16.64
C ALA A 8 5.40 16.86 15.12
N ILE A 9 5.53 18.12 14.75
CA ILE A 9 5.45 18.65 13.40
C ILE A 9 6.55 18.06 12.53
N VAL A 10 6.17 17.42 11.42
CA VAL A 10 7.11 16.96 10.40
C VAL A 10 7.71 18.16 9.69
N GLN A 11 9.02 18.32 9.82
CA GLN A 11 9.78 19.28 9.02
C GLN A 11 9.98 18.70 7.60
N ASN A 12 9.63 19.49 6.58
CA ASN A 12 10.07 19.37 5.19
C ASN A 12 9.38 18.38 4.24
N GLY A 13 8.13 17.97 4.44
CA GLY A 13 7.36 17.35 3.35
C GLY A 13 7.86 15.99 2.81
N MET A 14 8.85 15.37 3.46
CA MET A 14 9.29 14.01 3.15
C MET A 14 8.47 12.99 3.92
N PRO A 15 8.14 11.82 3.32
CA PRO A 15 7.48 10.74 4.04
C PRO A 15 8.35 10.28 5.22
N MET A 16 7.70 10.02 6.37
CA MET A 16 8.39 9.48 7.54
C MET A 16 8.72 8.01 7.28
N LYS A 17 9.94 7.60 7.56
CA LYS A 17 10.34 6.19 7.45
C LYS A 17 9.56 5.36 8.46
N PHE A 18 9.29 4.10 8.13
CA PHE A 18 8.60 3.14 8.99
C PHE A 18 9.22 3.06 10.41
N VAL A 19 10.55 3.04 10.51
CA VAL A 19 11.28 2.99 11.78
C VAL A 19 11.05 4.25 12.64
N ASP A 20 11.01 5.43 12.01
CA ASP A 20 10.78 6.70 12.69
C ASP A 20 9.35 6.79 13.23
N LEU A 21 8.38 6.28 12.46
CA LEU A 21 6.97 6.15 12.87
C LEU A 21 6.83 5.29 14.13
N ILE A 22 7.49 4.14 14.14
CA ILE A 22 7.47 3.21 15.28
C ILE A 22 7.99 3.90 16.54
N SER A 23 9.14 4.54 16.44
CA SER A 23 9.77 5.25 17.56
C SER A 23 8.92 6.41 18.05
N TYR A 24 8.31 7.13 17.13
CA TYR A 24 7.51 8.29 17.42
C TYR A 24 6.17 7.96 18.10
N TYR A 25 5.46 6.94 17.61
CA TYR A 25 4.17 6.53 18.16
C TYR A 25 4.26 5.49 19.28
N HIS A 26 5.45 5.07 19.67
CA HIS A 26 5.67 4.02 20.66
C HIS A 26 4.82 2.76 20.39
N ILE A 27 4.81 2.33 19.12
CA ILE A 27 3.97 1.23 18.68
C ILE A 27 4.37 -0.05 19.39
N PRO A 28 3.43 -0.73 20.08
CA PRO A 28 3.78 -1.84 20.96
C PRO A 28 4.19 -3.13 20.23
N TYR A 29 3.64 -3.33 19.01
CA TYR A 29 3.83 -4.56 18.26
C TYR A 29 4.40 -4.25 16.89
N VAL A 30 5.70 -4.46 16.74
CA VAL A 30 6.49 -4.19 15.55
C VAL A 30 7.35 -5.39 15.22
N SER A 31 7.43 -5.75 13.94
CA SER A 31 8.41 -6.68 13.41
C SER A 31 9.47 -5.93 12.61
N GLU A 32 10.73 -6.28 12.80
CA GLU A 32 11.86 -5.78 11.97
C GLU A 32 11.66 -6.04 10.46
N LYS A 33 10.73 -6.95 10.11
CA LYS A 33 10.38 -7.28 8.73
C LYS A 33 9.40 -6.32 8.07
N GLY A 34 8.97 -5.25 8.76
CA GLY A 34 8.16 -4.20 8.16
C GLY A 34 6.65 -4.33 8.37
N ILE A 35 6.23 -4.88 9.51
CA ILE A 35 4.83 -4.89 9.94
C ILE A 35 4.69 -4.26 11.32
N ALA A 36 3.66 -3.44 11.51
CA ALA A 36 3.28 -2.90 12.81
C ALA A 36 1.74 -2.90 12.95
N ILE A 37 1.25 -3.28 14.13
CA ILE A 37 -0.17 -3.23 14.46
C ILE A 37 -0.37 -2.70 15.87
N TRP A 38 -1.40 -1.85 16.06
CA TRP A 38 -1.80 -1.41 17.40
C TRP A 38 -3.27 -1.00 17.44
N LYS A 39 -3.81 -0.96 18.65
CA LYS A 39 -5.15 -0.44 18.93
C LYS A 39 -5.09 1.01 19.37
N ILE A 40 -5.91 1.84 18.75
CA ILE A 40 -6.19 3.19 19.20
C ILE A 40 -7.41 3.08 20.13
N ASN A 41 -7.25 3.52 21.39
CA ASN A 41 -8.28 3.47 22.41
C ASN A 41 -8.27 4.71 23.32
N SER A 42 -7.83 5.84 22.79
CA SER A 42 -7.76 7.12 23.51
C SER A 42 -8.23 8.27 22.63
N GLU A 43 -8.80 9.27 23.27
CA GLU A 43 -9.21 10.53 22.64
C GLU A 43 -8.02 11.20 21.94
N ILE A 44 -8.25 11.68 20.74
CA ILE A 44 -7.30 12.47 19.96
C ILE A 44 -7.86 13.89 19.91
N ARG A 45 -7.11 14.86 20.46
CA ARG A 45 -7.57 16.22 20.68
C ARG A 45 -7.03 17.24 19.70
N GLU A 46 -5.99 16.91 18.95
CA GLU A 46 -5.31 17.85 18.06
C GLU A 46 -5.25 17.28 16.63
N GLU A 47 -5.25 18.17 15.63
CA GLU A 47 -5.05 17.79 14.24
C GLU A 47 -3.69 17.09 14.08
N GLU A 48 -3.72 15.85 13.67
CA GLU A 48 -2.52 15.07 13.43
C GLU A 48 -2.37 14.78 11.95
N ASN A 49 -1.31 15.35 11.39
CA ASN A 49 -0.87 14.90 10.08
C ASN A 49 -0.24 13.53 10.27
N ILE A 50 -0.92 12.49 9.81
CA ILE A 50 -0.23 11.22 9.54
C ILE A 50 0.70 11.56 8.38
N PRO A 51 2.02 11.64 8.61
CA PRO A 51 2.95 11.96 7.55
C PRO A 51 2.74 10.94 6.43
N GLY A 52 2.96 11.35 5.18
CA GLY A 52 2.97 10.41 4.08
C GLY A 52 3.83 9.23 4.48
N ILE A 53 3.23 8.05 4.60
CA ILE A 53 3.91 6.86 5.06
C ILE A 53 4.41 6.16 3.80
N ASP A 54 5.69 5.85 3.77
CA ASP A 54 6.28 5.01 2.72
C ASP A 54 5.88 3.52 2.95
N SER A 55 4.57 3.32 3.18
CA SER A 55 4.01 2.05 3.62
C SER A 55 2.52 1.97 3.29
N HIS A 56 1.98 0.78 3.23
CA HIS A 56 0.55 0.52 3.16
C HIS A 56 -0.06 0.66 4.56
N ALA A 57 -1.02 1.56 4.73
CA ALA A 57 -1.66 1.83 6.00
C ALA A 57 -3.15 1.45 5.98
N ILE A 58 -3.56 0.69 6.98
CA ILE A 58 -4.95 0.25 7.16
C ILE A 58 -5.45 0.74 8.52
N LEU A 59 -6.59 1.44 8.53
CA LEU A 59 -7.31 1.85 9.74
C LEU A 59 -8.70 1.23 9.72
N PHE A 60 -9.11 0.60 10.81
CA PHE A 60 -10.45 0.03 10.98
C PHE A 60 -11.09 0.49 12.28
N VAL A 61 -12.23 1.19 12.20
CA VAL A 61 -12.96 1.69 13.36
C VAL A 61 -13.90 0.62 13.92
N VAL A 62 -13.71 0.25 15.17
CA VAL A 62 -14.46 -0.79 15.89
C VAL A 62 -15.53 -0.21 16.79
N GLY A 63 -15.29 0.97 17.36
CA GLY A 63 -16.20 1.67 18.26
C GLY A 63 -15.87 3.16 18.34
N GLY A 64 -16.78 3.95 18.87
CA GLY A 64 -16.64 5.40 18.91
C GLY A 64 -16.75 6.05 17.53
N SER A 65 -16.17 7.25 17.40
CA SER A 65 -16.15 8.01 16.16
C SER A 65 -14.83 8.77 16.01
N MET A 66 -14.44 9.05 14.76
CA MET A 66 -13.30 9.89 14.44
C MET A 66 -13.55 10.72 13.17
N GLU A 67 -12.89 11.84 13.05
CA GLU A 67 -12.89 12.64 11.83
C GLU A 67 -11.51 12.60 11.20
N ILE A 68 -11.49 12.33 9.90
CA ILE A 68 -10.28 12.34 9.09
C ILE A 68 -10.45 13.27 7.89
N SER A 69 -9.37 13.82 7.39
CA SER A 69 -9.31 14.46 6.07
C SER A 69 -8.54 13.55 5.13
N VAL A 70 -9.17 13.13 4.04
CA VAL A 70 -8.54 12.37 2.97
C VAL A 70 -8.58 13.19 1.69
N GLN A 71 -7.41 13.50 1.13
CA GLN A 71 -7.29 14.34 -0.07
C GLN A 71 -8.03 15.69 0.07
N GLY A 72 -8.01 16.28 1.28
CA GLY A 72 -8.67 17.54 1.59
C GLY A 72 -10.19 17.45 1.84
N LYS A 73 -10.78 16.25 1.81
CA LYS A 73 -12.19 16.04 2.16
C LYS A 73 -12.33 15.48 3.56
N ILE A 74 -13.10 16.16 4.39
CA ILE A 74 -13.40 15.72 5.76
C ILE A 74 -14.45 14.61 5.71
N GLN A 75 -14.19 13.53 6.45
CA GLN A 75 -15.09 12.39 6.60
C GLN A 75 -15.19 11.99 8.07
N SER A 76 -16.40 11.78 8.54
CA SER A 76 -16.68 11.21 9.86
C SER A 76 -16.77 9.70 9.77
N LEU A 77 -15.95 9.01 10.54
CA LEU A 77 -15.87 7.56 10.59
C LEU A 77 -16.46 7.06 11.90
N THR A 78 -17.25 6.01 11.81
CA THR A 78 -17.82 5.29 12.95
C THR A 78 -17.56 3.81 12.81
N ARG A 79 -18.08 3.00 13.72
CA ARG A 79 -17.92 1.54 13.66
C ARG A 79 -18.21 0.97 12.26
N GLY A 80 -17.29 0.16 11.77
CA GLY A 80 -17.38 -0.50 10.47
C GLY A 80 -16.76 0.30 9.31
N TYR A 81 -16.29 1.52 9.56
CA TYR A 81 -15.48 2.23 8.56
C TYR A 81 -14.06 1.68 8.50
N PHE A 82 -13.61 1.55 7.26
CA PHE A 82 -12.29 1.08 6.90
C PHE A 82 -11.61 2.12 6.02
N VAL A 83 -10.36 2.42 6.35
CA VAL A 83 -9.50 3.31 5.55
C VAL A 83 -8.29 2.51 5.11
N ASP A 84 -8.04 2.47 3.83
CA ASP A 84 -6.94 1.73 3.22
C ASP A 84 -6.15 2.65 2.31
N VAL A 85 -4.90 2.92 2.66
CA VAL A 85 -4.02 3.88 2.00
C VAL A 85 -2.82 3.17 1.43
N LEU A 86 -2.65 3.22 0.11
CA LEU A 86 -1.50 2.69 -0.59
C LEU A 86 -0.42 3.78 -0.77
N GLY A 87 0.61 3.74 0.08
CA GLY A 87 1.81 4.58 -0.06
C GLY A 87 1.61 6.08 0.20
N ASP A 88 2.66 6.85 -0.02
CA ASP A 88 2.87 8.24 0.36
C ASP A 88 1.96 9.31 -0.29
N LYS A 89 1.12 8.93 -1.24
CA LYS A 89 0.40 9.87 -2.12
C LYS A 89 -1.02 10.20 -1.69
N GLN A 90 -1.56 9.48 -0.73
CA GLN A 90 -2.86 9.78 -0.15
C GLN A 90 -2.64 10.47 1.19
N SER A 91 -2.69 11.80 1.21
CA SER A 91 -2.62 12.55 2.46
C SER A 91 -3.86 12.23 3.30
N VAL A 92 -3.65 11.56 4.42
CA VAL A 92 -4.67 11.33 5.44
C VAL A 92 -4.27 12.13 6.67
N LYS A 93 -5.20 12.97 7.14
CA LYS A 93 -5.05 13.71 8.39
C LYS A 93 -6.10 13.22 9.35
N LEU A 94 -5.70 12.90 10.56
CA LEU A 94 -6.60 12.68 11.66
C LEU A 94 -6.93 14.04 12.28
N LEU A 95 -8.21 14.38 12.35
CA LEU A 95 -8.67 15.70 12.84
C LEU A 95 -9.11 15.60 14.30
N SER A 96 -9.90 14.59 14.63
CA SER A 96 -10.40 14.38 15.98
C SER A 96 -10.82 12.93 16.19
N ALA A 97 -10.91 12.49 17.43
CA ALA A 97 -11.51 11.22 17.79
C ALA A 97 -12.26 11.35 19.12
N SER A 98 -13.37 10.62 19.25
CA SER A 98 -14.16 10.60 20.48
C SER A 98 -13.40 9.88 21.61
N PRO A 99 -13.71 10.18 22.89
CA PRO A 99 -13.06 9.56 24.04
C PRO A 99 -13.23 8.01 24.10
N ASP A 100 -14.28 7.50 23.48
CA ASP A 100 -14.59 6.07 23.40
C ASP A 100 -14.15 5.42 22.10
N ILE A 101 -13.26 6.08 21.35
CA ILE A 101 -12.72 5.53 20.10
C ILE A 101 -12.02 4.18 20.33
N GLN A 102 -12.33 3.24 19.48
CA GLN A 102 -11.64 1.97 19.36
C GLN A 102 -11.37 1.72 17.88
N ALA A 103 -10.12 1.63 17.52
CA ALA A 103 -9.72 1.37 16.15
C ALA A 103 -8.43 0.55 16.09
N TYR A 104 -8.26 -0.22 15.01
CA TYR A 104 -7.00 -0.87 14.67
C TYR A 104 -6.27 -0.05 13.63
N PHE A 105 -4.96 0.05 13.80
CA PHE A 105 -4.06 0.58 12.80
C PHE A 105 -3.03 -0.48 12.45
N LEU A 106 -2.89 -0.79 11.16
CA LEU A 106 -1.95 -1.77 10.63
C LEU A 106 -1.09 -1.10 9.56
N LEU A 107 0.22 -1.21 9.69
CA LEU A 107 1.21 -0.74 8.72
C LEU A 107 1.96 -1.92 8.11
N LEU A 108 2.16 -1.88 6.81
CA LEU A 108 2.91 -2.88 6.05
C LEU A 108 3.88 -2.14 5.12
N THR A 109 5.18 -2.40 5.25
CA THR A 109 6.15 -1.82 4.30
C THR A 109 6.00 -2.42 2.91
N ASP A 110 6.46 -1.71 1.88
CA ASP A 110 6.47 -2.20 0.51
C ASP A 110 7.27 -3.51 0.40
N GLU A 111 8.40 -3.61 1.11
CA GLU A 111 9.23 -4.80 1.16
C GLU A 111 8.48 -6.00 1.74
N TYR A 112 7.72 -5.79 2.84
CA TYR A 112 6.91 -6.84 3.44
C TYR A 112 5.79 -7.31 2.51
N LEU A 113 5.13 -6.37 1.82
CA LEU A 113 4.11 -6.69 0.83
C LEU A 113 4.69 -7.47 -0.36
N LEU A 114 5.86 -7.07 -0.87
CA LEU A 114 6.56 -7.80 -1.93
C LEU A 114 6.85 -9.24 -1.51
N GLU A 115 7.36 -9.44 -0.30
CA GLU A 115 7.63 -10.78 0.22
C GLU A 115 6.34 -11.58 0.42
N LEU A 116 5.28 -10.94 0.92
CA LEU A 116 3.96 -11.55 1.11
C LEU A 116 3.38 -12.09 -0.19
N PHE A 117 3.55 -11.36 -1.30
CA PHE A 117 2.99 -11.72 -2.60
C PHE A 117 3.94 -12.48 -3.53
N LYS A 118 5.19 -12.74 -3.14
CA LYS A 118 6.22 -13.38 -3.97
C LYS A 118 5.77 -14.68 -4.62
N ASN A 119 4.97 -15.49 -3.94
CA ASN A 119 4.49 -16.80 -4.41
C ASN A 119 2.96 -16.90 -4.46
N ARG A 120 2.24 -15.79 -4.47
CA ARG A 120 0.77 -15.76 -4.44
C ARG A 120 0.26 -14.79 -5.50
N PRO A 121 -0.95 -15.01 -6.04
CA PRO A 121 -1.54 -14.01 -6.90
C PRO A 121 -1.64 -12.68 -6.11
N PRO A 122 -1.25 -11.55 -6.73
CA PRO A 122 -1.41 -10.25 -6.12
C PRO A 122 -2.89 -10.03 -5.78
N LEU A 123 -3.14 -9.10 -4.85
CA LEU A 123 -4.50 -8.62 -4.59
C LEU A 123 -5.23 -8.36 -5.91
N PRO A 124 -6.52 -8.68 -5.99
CA PRO A 124 -7.28 -8.37 -7.20
C PRO A 124 -7.02 -6.94 -7.62
N LEU A 125 -6.61 -6.74 -8.85
CA LEU A 125 -6.31 -5.39 -9.36
C LEU A 125 -7.48 -4.43 -9.15
N SER A 126 -8.72 -4.95 -9.20
CA SER A 126 -9.92 -4.21 -8.87
C SER A 126 -9.91 -3.63 -7.45
N TYR A 127 -9.37 -4.37 -6.47
CA TYR A 127 -9.21 -3.89 -5.10
C TYR A 127 -8.27 -2.69 -5.04
N ALA A 128 -7.06 -2.83 -5.57
CA ALA A 128 -6.09 -1.74 -5.59
C ALA A 128 -6.64 -0.49 -6.29
N MET A 129 -7.37 -0.67 -7.40
CA MET A 129 -8.02 0.43 -8.12
C MET A 129 -9.09 1.13 -7.28
N ASP A 130 -9.91 0.37 -6.55
CA ASP A 130 -11.00 0.92 -5.75
C ASP A 130 -10.45 1.73 -4.57
N ILE A 131 -9.45 1.23 -3.86
CA ILE A 131 -8.84 1.95 -2.73
C ILE A 131 -8.02 3.18 -3.18
N MET A 132 -7.41 3.15 -4.36
CA MET A 132 -6.74 4.34 -4.91
C MET A 132 -7.71 5.48 -5.23
N GLN A 133 -8.93 5.16 -5.64
CA GLN A 133 -9.95 6.16 -5.93
C GLN A 133 -10.70 6.62 -4.67
N ASN A 134 -11.02 5.67 -3.81
CA ASN A 134 -11.75 5.93 -2.59
C ASN A 134 -11.21 5.04 -1.46
N PRO A 135 -10.22 5.54 -0.71
CA PRO A 135 -9.58 4.78 0.35
C PRO A 135 -10.47 4.56 1.58
N VAL A 136 -11.64 5.22 1.64
CA VAL A 136 -12.57 5.14 2.77
C VAL A 136 -13.84 4.42 2.34
N TYR A 137 -14.18 3.37 3.04
CA TYR A 137 -15.43 2.65 2.78
C TYR A 137 -16.00 2.00 4.04
N MET A 138 -17.31 1.84 4.05
CA MET A 138 -18.02 1.18 5.13
C MET A 138 -18.18 -0.32 4.80
N ILE A 139 -17.91 -1.16 5.78
CA ILE A 139 -18.09 -2.61 5.72
C ILE A 139 -19.50 -2.97 6.18
N GLU A 140 -20.16 -3.90 5.50
CA GLU A 140 -21.45 -4.44 5.94
C GLU A 140 -21.30 -5.17 7.30
N ASN A 141 -22.28 -5.03 8.18
CA ASN A 141 -22.23 -5.57 9.54
C ASN A 141 -21.92 -7.08 9.60
N SER A 142 -22.30 -7.84 8.58
CA SER A 142 -22.00 -9.27 8.45
C SER A 142 -20.51 -9.61 8.45
N PHE A 143 -19.65 -8.68 7.98
CA PHE A 143 -18.20 -8.89 7.87
C PHE A 143 -17.40 -8.29 9.05
N ILE A 144 -17.99 -7.37 9.83
CA ILE A 144 -17.28 -6.64 10.90
C ILE A 144 -16.63 -7.61 11.89
N VAL A 145 -17.39 -8.62 12.35
CA VAL A 145 -16.91 -9.57 13.36
C VAL A 145 -15.73 -10.39 12.84
N SER A 146 -15.77 -10.83 11.57
CA SER A 146 -14.68 -11.61 10.98
C SER A 146 -13.41 -10.78 10.79
N ILE A 147 -13.54 -9.49 10.43
CA ILE A 147 -12.41 -8.58 10.29
C ILE A 147 -11.78 -8.28 11.66
N ILE A 148 -12.60 -7.98 12.69
CA ILE A 148 -12.10 -7.77 14.05
C ILE A 148 -11.31 -9.01 14.52
N LYS A 149 -11.88 -10.21 14.36
CA LYS A 149 -11.19 -11.45 14.73
C LYS A 149 -9.86 -11.62 14.00
N CYS A 150 -9.82 -11.30 12.71
CA CYS A 150 -8.58 -11.38 11.93
C CYS A 150 -7.51 -10.40 12.43
N LEU A 151 -7.90 -9.17 12.78
CA LEU A 151 -7.00 -8.15 13.34
C LEU A 151 -6.52 -8.53 14.75
N ASP A 152 -7.41 -9.04 15.61
CA ASP A 152 -7.04 -9.60 16.93
C ASP A 152 -6.04 -10.76 16.79
N ASP A 153 -6.26 -11.66 15.85
CA ASP A 153 -5.37 -12.79 15.58
C ASP A 153 -3.99 -12.33 15.09
N ILE A 154 -3.91 -11.25 14.31
CA ILE A 154 -2.63 -10.63 13.88
C ILE A 154 -1.94 -10.04 15.09
N GLU A 155 -2.63 -9.21 15.89
CA GLU A 155 -2.07 -8.59 17.10
C GLU A 155 -1.53 -9.62 18.09
N GLN A 156 -2.32 -10.67 18.39
CA GLN A 156 -1.90 -11.75 19.29
C GLN A 156 -0.66 -12.50 18.77
N THR A 157 -0.56 -12.70 17.46
CA THR A 157 0.61 -13.32 16.86
C THR A 157 1.82 -12.42 16.97
N MET A 158 1.67 -11.10 16.80
CA MET A 158 2.74 -10.11 17.01
C MET A 158 3.21 -10.06 18.48
N ALA A 159 2.27 -10.23 19.43
CA ALA A 159 2.57 -10.23 20.86
C ALA A 159 3.39 -11.45 21.34
N ASN A 160 3.60 -12.46 20.49
CA ASN A 160 4.38 -13.65 20.81
C ASN A 160 5.64 -13.80 19.93
N PRO A 161 6.70 -13.00 20.14
CA PRO A 161 7.90 -13.00 19.30
C PRO A 161 8.72 -14.29 19.38
N LEU A 162 8.50 -15.12 20.42
CA LEU A 162 9.22 -16.38 20.61
C LEU A 162 8.62 -17.55 19.81
N HIS A 163 7.52 -17.34 19.12
CA HIS A 163 6.90 -18.39 18.32
C HIS A 163 7.72 -18.67 17.05
N HIS A 164 8.26 -19.87 16.91
CA HIS A 164 9.16 -20.26 15.79
C HIS A 164 8.58 -19.97 14.38
N PHE A 165 7.27 -20.03 14.21
CA PHE A 165 6.59 -19.80 12.93
C PHE A 165 5.84 -18.46 12.89
N GLN A 166 6.19 -17.49 13.76
CA GLN A 166 5.49 -16.22 13.87
C GLN A 166 5.36 -15.51 12.50
N ASP A 167 6.45 -15.35 11.78
CA ASP A 167 6.46 -14.69 10.47
C ASP A 167 5.55 -15.37 9.44
N SER A 168 5.63 -16.70 9.34
CA SER A 168 4.77 -17.46 8.43
C SER A 168 3.29 -17.35 8.80
N MET A 169 2.97 -17.36 10.08
CA MET A 169 1.61 -17.15 10.57
C MET A 169 1.10 -15.75 10.27
N LEU A 170 1.91 -14.72 10.49
CA LEU A 170 1.58 -13.33 10.16
C LEU A 170 1.29 -13.18 8.66
N LYS A 171 2.15 -13.70 7.79
CA LYS A 171 1.94 -13.69 6.34
C LYS A 171 0.63 -14.36 5.94
N CYS A 172 0.28 -15.48 6.55
CA CYS A 172 -1.00 -16.15 6.30
C CYS A 172 -2.19 -15.30 6.76
N LYS A 173 -2.15 -14.76 7.99
CA LYS A 173 -3.24 -13.98 8.57
C LYS A 173 -3.48 -12.65 7.83
N ILE A 174 -2.40 -11.95 7.48
CA ILE A 174 -2.48 -10.72 6.66
C ILE A 174 -3.03 -11.03 5.26
N SER A 175 -2.61 -12.14 4.65
CA SER A 175 -3.18 -12.55 3.36
C SER A 175 -4.68 -12.81 3.46
N VAL A 176 -5.15 -13.45 4.54
CA VAL A 176 -6.58 -13.66 4.78
C VAL A 176 -7.31 -12.33 4.94
N LEU A 177 -6.77 -11.39 5.73
CA LEU A 177 -7.36 -10.06 5.90
C LEU A 177 -7.51 -9.36 4.55
N LEU A 178 -6.44 -9.28 3.76
CA LEU A 178 -6.44 -8.59 2.47
C LEU A 178 -7.39 -9.23 1.45
N LEU A 179 -7.53 -10.57 1.47
CA LEU A 179 -8.49 -11.29 0.62
C LEU A 179 -9.94 -11.02 1.06
N GLN A 180 -10.22 -11.01 2.36
CA GLN A 180 -11.55 -10.64 2.88
C GLN A 180 -11.92 -9.20 2.50
N MET A 181 -11.00 -8.26 2.62
CA MET A 181 -11.21 -6.87 2.20
C MET A 181 -11.47 -6.78 0.70
N SER A 182 -10.74 -7.54 -0.10
CA SER A 182 -10.93 -7.60 -1.55
C SER A 182 -12.34 -8.10 -1.92
N GLU A 183 -12.82 -9.13 -1.24
CA GLU A 183 -14.16 -9.68 -1.45
C GLU A 183 -15.26 -8.66 -1.12
N ILE A 184 -15.12 -7.95 0.01
CA ILE A 184 -16.06 -6.90 0.44
C ILE A 184 -16.17 -5.80 -0.62
N LEU A 185 -15.03 -5.32 -1.15
CA LEU A 185 -15.01 -4.29 -2.19
C LEU A 185 -15.57 -4.79 -3.53
N LEU A 186 -15.29 -6.04 -3.90
CA LEU A 186 -15.85 -6.64 -5.10
C LEU A 186 -17.39 -6.70 -5.02
N HIS A 187 -17.95 -7.10 -3.90
CA HIS A 187 -19.41 -7.09 -3.67
C HIS A 187 -19.99 -5.69 -3.79
N LYS A 188 -19.37 -4.69 -3.15
CA LYS A 188 -19.79 -3.29 -3.23
C LYS A 188 -19.79 -2.79 -4.67
N THR A 189 -18.70 -3.03 -5.39
CA THR A 189 -18.55 -2.58 -6.77
C THR A 189 -19.56 -3.23 -7.71
N GLN A 190 -19.92 -4.49 -7.52
CA GLN A 190 -20.96 -5.16 -8.31
C GLN A 190 -22.33 -4.54 -8.10
N LYS A 191 -22.67 -4.12 -6.87
CA LYS A 191 -23.93 -3.39 -6.57
C LYS A 191 -23.98 -2.01 -7.24
N GLU A 192 -22.83 -1.31 -7.35
CA GLU A 192 -22.72 0.05 -7.93
C GLU A 192 -22.59 0.07 -9.46
N LYS A 193 -22.11 -1.00 -10.10
CA LYS A 193 -21.89 -1.12 -11.56
C LYS A 193 -23.14 -0.89 -12.44
N ARG A 194 -24.30 -0.71 -11.86
CA ARG A 194 -25.53 -0.39 -12.60
C ARG A 194 -25.64 1.08 -13.06
N LYS A 195 -24.66 1.96 -12.78
CA LYS A 195 -24.83 3.42 -12.91
C LYS A 195 -24.01 4.16 -13.98
N SER A 196 -22.93 3.62 -14.59
CA SER A 196 -22.20 4.40 -15.62
C SER A 196 -21.29 3.57 -16.54
N ARG A 197 -21.67 3.47 -17.85
CA ARG A 197 -20.89 2.78 -18.90
C ARG A 197 -19.53 3.42 -19.22
N GLU A 198 -19.38 4.73 -19.10
CA GLU A 198 -18.12 5.42 -19.44
C GLU A 198 -17.04 5.25 -18.35
N SER A 199 -17.44 5.28 -17.09
CA SER A 199 -16.56 4.98 -15.98
C SER A 199 -16.04 3.54 -16.06
N ASP A 200 -16.88 2.59 -16.42
CA ASP A 200 -16.50 1.18 -16.57
C ASP A 200 -15.46 0.97 -17.68
N ARG A 201 -15.58 1.68 -18.81
CA ARG A 201 -14.61 1.56 -19.93
C ARG A 201 -13.21 2.07 -19.52
N LYS A 202 -13.13 3.21 -18.86
CA LYS A 202 -11.85 3.77 -18.38
C LYS A 202 -11.24 2.88 -17.30
N ARG A 203 -12.06 2.37 -16.39
CA ARG A 203 -11.66 1.41 -15.35
C ARG A 203 -11.09 0.12 -15.97
N THR A 204 -11.79 -0.45 -16.94
CA THR A 204 -11.35 -1.63 -17.68
C THR A 204 -10.01 -1.37 -18.38
N LEU A 205 -9.85 -0.21 -19.02
CA LEU A 205 -8.60 0.18 -19.67
C LEU A 205 -7.43 0.27 -18.69
N PHE A 206 -7.66 0.87 -17.51
CA PHE A 206 -6.63 0.92 -16.48
C PHE A 206 -6.28 -0.48 -15.95
N ALA A 207 -7.27 -1.34 -15.71
CA ALA A 207 -7.06 -2.72 -15.31
C ALA A 207 -6.24 -3.50 -16.35
N GLN A 208 -6.55 -3.34 -17.63
CA GLN A 208 -5.79 -3.96 -18.72
C GLN A 208 -4.36 -3.42 -18.80
N PHE A 209 -4.14 -2.12 -18.58
CA PHE A 209 -2.80 -1.54 -18.50
C PHE A 209 -1.98 -2.17 -17.38
N MET A 210 -2.53 -2.28 -16.18
CA MET A 210 -1.84 -2.87 -15.02
C MET A 210 -1.52 -4.36 -15.26
N LYS A 211 -2.44 -5.11 -15.89
CA LYS A 211 -2.19 -6.49 -16.28
C LYS A 211 -1.03 -6.60 -17.27
N LEU A 212 -1.06 -5.81 -18.35
CA LEU A 212 0.04 -5.79 -19.32
C LEU A 212 1.36 -5.34 -18.68
N LEU A 213 1.30 -4.40 -17.72
CA LEU A 213 2.48 -3.94 -17.00
C LEU A 213 3.14 -5.11 -16.23
N SER A 214 2.37 -5.88 -15.47
CA SER A 214 2.91 -7.05 -14.76
C SER A 214 3.43 -8.15 -15.68
N GLU A 215 2.89 -8.27 -16.90
CA GLU A 215 3.32 -9.26 -17.88
C GLU A 215 4.60 -8.85 -18.64
N TYR A 216 4.76 -7.55 -18.94
CA TYR A 216 5.76 -7.08 -19.91
C TYR A 216 6.79 -6.11 -19.34
N VAL A 217 6.73 -5.72 -18.06
CA VAL A 217 7.63 -4.69 -17.52
C VAL A 217 9.11 -5.09 -17.58
N LYS A 218 9.43 -6.37 -17.58
CA LYS A 218 10.81 -6.86 -17.71
C LYS A 218 11.41 -6.55 -19.08
N GLU A 219 10.58 -6.53 -20.11
CA GLU A 219 10.99 -6.39 -21.50
C GLU A 219 10.72 -4.99 -22.06
N GLU A 220 9.63 -4.31 -21.60
CA GLU A 220 9.07 -3.13 -22.23
C GLU A 220 8.88 -1.97 -21.24
N HIS A 221 9.63 -0.91 -21.43
CA HIS A 221 9.70 0.21 -20.50
C HIS A 221 9.01 1.50 -20.98
N THR A 222 8.28 1.45 -22.10
CA THR A 222 7.71 2.65 -22.74
C THR A 222 6.19 2.69 -22.68
N VAL A 223 5.61 3.84 -22.39
CA VAL A 223 4.15 4.04 -22.42
C VAL A 223 3.55 3.72 -23.80
N ASN A 224 4.33 3.93 -24.87
CA ASN A 224 3.88 3.69 -26.24
C ASN A 224 3.57 2.22 -26.50
N PHE A 225 4.38 1.29 -25.99
CA PHE A 225 4.13 -0.14 -26.09
C PHE A 225 2.76 -0.50 -25.49
N TYR A 226 2.53 -0.13 -24.24
CA TYR A 226 1.26 -0.44 -23.56
C TYR A 226 0.05 0.20 -24.24
N ALA A 227 0.18 1.45 -24.70
CA ALA A 227 -0.88 2.12 -25.42
C ALA A 227 -1.24 1.40 -26.74
N SER A 228 -0.23 0.96 -27.48
CA SER A 228 -0.44 0.20 -28.73
C SER A 228 -1.13 -1.14 -28.46
N ARG A 229 -0.71 -1.88 -27.43
CA ARG A 229 -1.34 -3.14 -27.03
C ARG A 229 -2.81 -2.98 -26.61
N LEU A 230 -3.14 -1.82 -26.07
CA LEU A 230 -4.49 -1.48 -25.63
C LEU A 230 -5.36 -0.78 -26.72
N ASN A 231 -4.81 -0.62 -27.92
CA ASN A 231 -5.47 0.07 -29.04
C ASN A 231 -5.94 1.49 -28.67
N VAL A 232 -5.11 2.24 -27.92
CA VAL A 232 -5.38 3.63 -27.55
C VAL A 232 -4.15 4.50 -27.81
N THR A 233 -4.36 5.82 -27.83
CA THR A 233 -3.23 6.76 -27.93
C THR A 233 -2.45 6.82 -26.58
N PRO A 234 -1.12 7.01 -26.60
CA PRO A 234 -0.33 7.18 -25.38
C PRO A 234 -0.84 8.34 -24.51
N GLN A 235 -1.34 9.40 -25.12
CA GLN A 235 -1.91 10.54 -24.40
C GLN A 235 -3.22 10.15 -23.66
N TYR A 236 -4.08 9.36 -24.31
CA TYR A 236 -5.29 8.87 -23.67
C TYR A 236 -4.99 7.92 -22.52
N LEU A 237 -4.04 6.98 -22.71
CA LEU A 237 -3.59 6.08 -21.65
C LEU A 237 -3.05 6.86 -20.45
N ARG A 238 -2.13 7.84 -20.67
CA ARG A 238 -1.60 8.69 -19.59
C ARG A 238 -2.71 9.39 -18.81
N ARG A 239 -3.73 9.92 -19.49
CA ARG A 239 -4.87 10.59 -18.86
C ARG A 239 -5.69 9.63 -18.01
N VAL A 240 -6.02 8.45 -18.54
CA VAL A 240 -6.81 7.44 -17.83
C VAL A 240 -6.05 6.95 -16.61
N VAL A 241 -4.78 6.58 -16.74
CA VAL A 241 -3.94 6.13 -15.62
C VAL A 241 -3.85 7.21 -14.54
N LYS A 242 -3.61 8.47 -14.91
CA LYS A 242 -3.54 9.58 -13.95
C LYS A 242 -4.86 9.81 -13.20
N VAL A 243 -6.00 9.68 -13.88
CA VAL A 243 -7.34 9.83 -13.26
C VAL A 243 -7.59 8.74 -12.22
N TYR A 244 -7.19 7.49 -12.51
CA TYR A 244 -7.48 6.36 -11.64
C TYR A 244 -6.45 6.13 -10.53
N SER A 245 -5.19 6.52 -10.74
CA SER A 245 -4.12 6.24 -9.79
C SER A 245 -3.44 7.47 -9.19
N GLY A 246 -3.81 8.67 -9.65
CA GLY A 246 -3.11 9.91 -9.28
C GLY A 246 -1.70 10.02 -9.89
N LYS A 247 -1.11 8.91 -10.36
CA LYS A 247 0.23 8.82 -10.94
C LYS A 247 0.18 8.83 -12.47
N ASN A 248 1.25 9.26 -13.13
CA ASN A 248 1.32 9.07 -14.59
C ASN A 248 1.73 7.63 -14.95
N ALA A 249 1.42 7.21 -16.17
CA ALA A 249 1.70 5.85 -16.64
C ALA A 249 3.20 5.48 -16.61
N TYR A 250 4.09 6.43 -16.89
CA TYR A 250 5.53 6.21 -16.84
C TYR A 250 6.03 5.98 -15.40
N THR A 251 5.47 6.68 -14.43
CA THR A 251 5.77 6.45 -13.01
C THR A 251 5.44 5.02 -12.60
N TRP A 252 4.28 4.49 -13.03
CA TRP A 252 3.92 3.09 -12.79
C TRP A 252 4.90 2.10 -13.39
N ILE A 253 5.32 2.34 -14.64
CA ILE A 253 6.33 1.51 -15.31
C ILE A 253 7.65 1.53 -14.53
N CYS A 254 8.10 2.70 -14.08
CA CYS A 254 9.33 2.84 -13.31
C CYS A 254 9.23 2.14 -11.94
N GLU A 255 8.12 2.30 -11.22
CA GLU A 255 7.91 1.68 -9.91
C GLU A 255 7.88 0.15 -10.03
N GLU A 256 7.20 -0.40 -11.03
CA GLU A 256 7.14 -1.84 -11.27
C GLU A 256 8.50 -2.40 -11.67
N LEU A 257 9.24 -1.69 -12.53
CA LEU A 257 10.59 -2.08 -12.94
C LEU A 257 11.57 -2.07 -11.75
N VAL A 258 11.48 -1.06 -10.87
CA VAL A 258 12.26 -1.04 -9.63
C VAL A 258 11.91 -2.21 -8.74
N ARG A 259 10.62 -2.61 -8.66
CA ARG A 259 10.17 -3.77 -7.89
C ARG A 259 10.79 -5.06 -8.42
N GLU A 260 10.86 -5.24 -9.74
CA GLU A 260 11.54 -6.38 -10.36
C GLU A 260 13.06 -6.37 -10.08
N ILE A 261 13.70 -5.19 -10.15
CA ILE A 261 15.13 -5.06 -9.80
C ILE A 261 15.36 -5.47 -8.34
N VAL A 262 14.57 -4.96 -7.40
CA VAL A 262 14.65 -5.30 -5.97
C VAL A 262 14.44 -6.80 -5.75
N ASN A 263 13.45 -7.38 -6.42
CA ASN A 263 13.20 -8.82 -6.35
C ASN A 263 14.44 -9.64 -6.79
N LEU A 264 15.09 -9.26 -7.88
CA LEU A 264 16.30 -9.93 -8.37
C LEU A 264 17.51 -9.67 -7.45
N LEU A 265 17.64 -8.48 -6.87
CA LEU A 265 18.71 -8.13 -5.94
C LEU A 265 18.65 -8.95 -4.65
N ILE A 266 17.46 -9.13 -4.08
CA ILE A 266 17.27 -9.80 -2.79
C ILE A 266 17.24 -11.32 -2.94
N ASN A 267 16.65 -11.82 -4.03
CA ASN A 267 16.31 -13.23 -4.15
C ASN A 267 17.25 -14.04 -5.05
N THR A 268 18.29 -13.38 -5.61
CA THR A 268 19.27 -14.04 -6.48
C THR A 268 20.68 -13.50 -6.27
N ASP A 269 21.68 -14.32 -6.60
CA ASP A 269 23.09 -13.92 -6.62
C ASP A 269 23.53 -13.39 -7.99
N LYS A 270 22.58 -12.99 -8.86
CA LYS A 270 22.90 -12.49 -10.21
C LYS A 270 23.79 -11.24 -10.15
N THR A 271 24.74 -11.14 -11.07
CA THR A 271 25.56 -9.93 -11.23
C THR A 271 24.70 -8.77 -11.72
N MET A 272 25.17 -7.53 -11.53
CA MET A 272 24.45 -6.35 -12.02
C MET A 272 24.29 -6.37 -13.54
N GLN A 273 25.26 -6.91 -14.27
CA GLN A 273 25.16 -7.10 -15.72
C GLN A 273 24.06 -8.11 -16.05
N ALA A 274 24.01 -9.27 -15.38
CA ALA A 274 22.97 -10.27 -15.61
C ALA A 274 21.56 -9.77 -15.31
N ILE A 275 21.41 -8.90 -14.30
CA ILE A 275 20.12 -8.24 -14.01
C ILE A 275 19.78 -7.22 -15.10
N ALA A 276 20.76 -6.45 -15.58
CA ALA A 276 20.55 -5.51 -16.68
C ALA A 276 20.10 -6.23 -17.96
N ASP A 277 20.75 -7.33 -18.30
CA ASP A 277 20.40 -8.15 -19.47
C ASP A 277 19.01 -8.75 -19.35
N GLU A 278 18.63 -9.31 -18.18
CA GLU A 278 17.32 -9.90 -17.93
C GLU A 278 16.19 -8.89 -17.99
N LEU A 279 16.47 -7.64 -17.58
CA LEU A 279 15.49 -6.56 -17.59
C LEU A 279 15.62 -5.65 -18.80
N HIS A 280 16.31 -6.10 -19.85
CA HIS A 280 16.45 -5.42 -21.13
C HIS A 280 17.00 -3.97 -21.02
N PHE A 281 17.87 -3.71 -20.04
CA PHE A 281 18.68 -2.51 -20.02
C PHE A 281 19.86 -2.63 -21.00
N SER A 282 20.28 -1.53 -21.61
CA SER A 282 21.44 -1.53 -22.53
C SER A 282 22.75 -1.99 -21.87
N ASP A 283 22.91 -1.71 -20.58
CA ASP A 283 24.04 -2.11 -19.76
C ASP A 283 23.77 -1.90 -18.26
N GLN A 284 24.69 -2.39 -17.43
CA GLN A 284 24.61 -2.25 -15.97
C GLN A 284 24.70 -0.79 -15.47
N ALA A 285 25.34 0.11 -16.24
CA ALA A 285 25.49 1.52 -15.83
C ALA A 285 24.14 2.24 -15.96
N VAL A 286 23.39 1.95 -17.03
CA VAL A 286 22.03 2.47 -17.24
C VAL A 286 21.08 1.97 -16.16
N LEU A 287 21.11 0.66 -15.84
CA LEU A 287 20.35 0.09 -14.73
C LEU A 287 20.70 0.78 -13.41
N THR A 288 21.98 0.92 -13.10
CA THR A 288 22.45 1.56 -11.86
C THR A 288 21.97 3.01 -11.75
N LYS A 289 22.08 3.79 -12.83
CA LYS A 289 21.62 5.18 -12.89
C LYS A 289 20.11 5.27 -12.72
N PHE A 290 19.36 4.38 -13.36
CA PHE A 290 17.91 4.30 -13.25
C PHE A 290 17.48 4.01 -11.81
N PHE A 291 18.03 2.96 -11.21
CA PHE A 291 17.69 2.52 -9.85
C PHE A 291 18.04 3.61 -8.82
N ARG A 292 19.28 4.18 -8.91
CA ARG A 292 19.72 5.24 -8.00
C ARG A 292 18.85 6.49 -8.07
N ARG A 293 18.35 6.84 -9.25
CA ARG A 293 17.43 7.99 -9.41
C ARG A 293 16.14 7.82 -8.61
N ILE A 294 15.65 6.58 -8.44
CA ILE A 294 14.35 6.31 -7.81
C ILE A 294 14.51 5.92 -6.34
N LYS A 295 15.53 5.11 -6.01
CA LYS A 295 15.75 4.61 -4.64
C LYS A 295 16.79 5.44 -3.84
N GLY A 296 17.52 6.37 -4.46
CA GLY A 296 18.53 7.21 -3.79
C GLY A 296 19.89 6.52 -3.63
N VAL A 297 19.93 5.19 -3.59
CA VAL A 297 21.14 4.37 -3.42
C VAL A 297 21.42 3.51 -4.65
N SER A 298 22.65 3.01 -4.80
CA SER A 298 22.96 2.11 -5.91
C SER A 298 22.37 0.70 -5.66
N PRO A 299 22.13 -0.09 -6.72
CA PRO A 299 21.65 -1.48 -6.57
C PRO A 299 22.57 -2.35 -5.68
N LEU A 300 23.88 -2.15 -5.78
CA LEU A 300 24.84 -2.90 -4.97
C LEU A 300 24.79 -2.49 -3.49
N GLN A 301 24.65 -1.19 -3.19
CA GLN A 301 24.42 -0.71 -1.83
C GLN A 301 23.13 -1.28 -1.26
N TYR A 302 22.06 -1.26 -2.04
CA TYR A 302 20.76 -1.83 -1.64
C TYR A 302 20.85 -3.33 -1.31
N ARG A 303 21.55 -4.12 -2.17
CA ARG A 303 21.79 -5.55 -1.93
C ARG A 303 22.55 -5.81 -0.63
N ASN A 304 23.51 -4.94 -0.29
CA ASN A 304 24.36 -5.08 0.89
C ASN A 304 23.72 -4.49 2.17
N GLY A 305 22.47 -4.04 2.12
CA GLY A 305 21.76 -3.42 3.24
C GLY A 305 22.32 -2.05 3.66
N ILE A 306 23.04 -1.35 2.77
CA ILE A 306 23.56 0.00 3.00
C ILE A 306 22.50 0.96 2.44
N GLU A 307 21.64 1.49 3.32
CA GLU A 307 20.67 2.54 3.02
C GLU A 307 21.29 3.94 3.12
#